data_0ce666a016f598acd4b3264d5c4b2911
#
_entry.id   0ce666a016f598acd4b3264d5c4b2911
#
_cell.length_a   1.000
_cell.length_b   1.000
_cell.length_c   1.000
_cell.angle_alpha   90.00
_cell.angle_beta   90.00
_cell.angle_gamma   90.00
#
_symmetry.space_group_name_H-M   'P 1'
#
loop_
_entity.id
_entity.type
_entity.pdbx_description
1 polymer ?
#
loop_
_entity_poly.entity_id
_entity_poly.type
_entity_poly.pdbx_seq_one_letter_code
_entity_poly.pdbx_strand_id
1 'polypeptide(L)'
;MAIRKIPTTADIYLEVDGVRVAVVQSYKVTASRESKAIYAFGQSEPVSTIRGQSQYVLELTRLYATDEAIRDGLNFCEMDDFSLVVCKPDRNVIYTGCQWKSLQESAEVGGNVLEKVTVEAGRRIENLL
;
A
#
# COMPACT_ATOMS: atom_id res chain seq x y z
N MET A 1 25.08 -24.83 6.76
CA MET A 1 24.20 -24.52 5.61
C MET A 1 23.28 -23.38 5.98
N ALA A 2 23.25 -22.33 5.17
CA ALA A 2 22.35 -21.21 5.41
C ALA A 2 20.91 -21.58 4.96
N ILE A 3 19.95 -21.38 5.84
CA ILE A 3 18.54 -21.55 5.52
C ILE A 3 18.01 -20.23 5.02
N ARG A 4 17.51 -20.20 3.79
CA ARG A 4 16.87 -19.02 3.24
C ARG A 4 15.46 -18.90 3.79
N LYS A 5 15.15 -17.75 4.34
CA LYS A 5 13.82 -17.47 4.84
C LYS A 5 13.02 -16.69 3.80
N ILE A 6 11.88 -17.25 3.43
CA ILE A 6 10.91 -16.57 2.56
C ILE A 6 9.79 -16.06 3.46
N PRO A 7 9.60 -14.74 3.59
CA PRO A 7 8.56 -14.22 4.46
C PRO A 7 7.17 -14.53 3.92
N THR A 8 6.25 -14.71 4.85
CA THR A 8 4.82 -14.89 4.58
C THR A 8 4.05 -13.70 5.16
N THR A 9 2.74 -13.69 4.98
CA THR A 9 1.89 -12.65 5.57
C THR A 9 1.94 -12.63 7.10
N ALA A 10 2.37 -13.71 7.74
CA ALA A 10 2.58 -13.74 9.19
C ALA A 10 3.78 -12.88 9.63
N ASP A 11 4.71 -12.61 8.72
CA ASP A 11 5.92 -11.84 8.99
C ASP A 11 5.77 -10.36 8.64
N ILE A 12 4.62 -9.95 8.10
CA ILE A 12 4.39 -8.61 7.58
C ILE A 12 3.18 -7.99 8.29
N TYR A 13 3.30 -6.73 8.66
CA TYR A 13 2.18 -5.97 9.19
C TYR A 13 2.19 -4.54 8.65
N LEU A 14 1.06 -3.86 8.76
CA LEU A 14 0.91 -2.49 8.30
C LEU A 14 0.61 -1.57 9.48
N GLU A 15 1.13 -0.34 9.41
CA GLU A 15 0.84 0.71 10.37
C GLU A 15 0.32 1.94 9.64
N VAL A 16 -0.66 2.60 10.23
CA VAL A 16 -1.19 3.88 9.76
C VAL A 16 -1.04 4.88 10.89
N ASP A 17 -0.25 5.94 10.66
CA ASP A 17 0.09 6.95 11.67
C ASP A 17 0.56 6.33 13.00
N GLY A 18 1.37 5.28 12.91
CA GLY A 18 1.93 4.58 14.07
C GLY A 18 0.99 3.55 14.71
N VAL A 19 -0.22 3.40 14.21
CA VAL A 19 -1.20 2.42 14.72
C VAL A 19 -1.21 1.20 13.81
N ARG A 20 -0.98 0.02 14.37
CA ARG A 20 -1.01 -1.23 13.62
C ARG A 20 -2.43 -1.53 13.14
N VAL A 21 -2.57 -1.77 11.84
CA VAL A 21 -3.85 -2.14 11.24
C VAL A 21 -4.23 -3.55 11.66
N ALA A 22 -5.42 -3.70 12.20
CA ALA A 22 -5.91 -4.99 12.69
C ALA A 22 -6.70 -5.72 11.61
N VAL A 23 -6.67 -7.05 11.70
CA VAL A 23 -7.50 -7.99 10.92
C VAL A 23 -7.36 -7.79 9.41
N VAL A 24 -6.15 -7.53 8.96
CA VAL A 24 -5.83 -7.36 7.53
C VAL A 24 -5.99 -8.70 6.81
N GLN A 25 -6.74 -8.69 5.71
CA GLN A 25 -6.92 -9.86 4.86
C GLN A 25 -5.97 -9.85 3.67
N SER A 26 -5.75 -8.68 3.09
CA SER A 26 -4.85 -8.53 1.95
C SER A 26 -4.42 -7.09 1.80
N TYR A 27 -3.27 -6.89 1.17
CA TYR A 27 -2.86 -5.58 0.70
C TYR A 27 -2.20 -5.71 -0.67
N LYS A 28 -2.28 -4.67 -1.45
CA LYS A 28 -1.66 -4.59 -2.77
C LYS A 28 -1.07 -3.21 -2.95
N VAL A 29 0.17 -3.15 -3.40
CA VAL A 29 0.84 -1.89 -3.72
C VAL A 29 1.16 -1.89 -5.20
N THR A 30 0.76 -0.82 -5.88
CA THR A 30 1.11 -0.59 -7.27
C THR A 30 1.90 0.71 -7.35
N ALA A 31 3.16 0.59 -7.73
CA ALA A 31 4.02 1.74 -8.00
C ALA A 31 4.18 1.86 -9.51
N SER A 32 3.89 3.02 -10.05
CA SER A 32 3.99 3.27 -11.47
C SER A 32 4.61 4.64 -11.72
N ARG A 33 5.21 4.77 -12.89
CA ARG A 33 5.82 6.03 -13.32
C ARG A 33 5.58 6.18 -14.82
N GLU A 34 5.08 7.34 -15.20
CA GLU A 34 4.97 7.68 -16.60
C GLU A 34 6.37 7.91 -17.16
N SER A 35 6.77 7.08 -18.13
CA SER A 35 8.04 7.23 -18.83
C SER A 35 7.74 7.35 -20.31
N LYS A 36 8.41 8.27 -20.98
CA LYS A 36 8.19 8.54 -22.38
C LYS A 36 9.49 8.40 -23.16
N ALA A 37 9.44 7.62 -24.23
CA ALA A 37 10.52 7.53 -25.19
C ALA A 37 10.36 8.65 -26.22
N ILE A 38 11.47 9.32 -26.55
CA ILE A 38 11.50 10.37 -27.58
C ILE A 38 12.21 9.83 -28.80
N TYR A 39 11.56 9.95 -29.95
CA TYR A 39 12.07 9.50 -31.23
C TYR A 39 12.41 10.68 -32.13
N ALA A 40 13.40 10.50 -32.98
CA ALA A 40 13.78 11.46 -34.02
C ALA A 40 13.57 10.87 -35.40
N PHE A 41 13.48 11.70 -36.43
CA PHE A 41 13.37 11.26 -37.79
C PHE A 41 14.59 10.39 -38.19
N GLY A 42 14.32 9.30 -38.87
CA GLY A 42 15.37 8.38 -39.35
C GLY A 42 15.96 7.49 -38.27
N GLN A 43 15.43 7.51 -37.07
CA GLN A 43 15.87 6.67 -35.95
C GLN A 43 14.87 5.56 -35.69
N SER A 44 15.32 4.32 -35.65
CA SER A 44 14.47 3.18 -35.26
C SER A 44 14.41 2.97 -33.76
N GLU A 45 15.34 3.55 -32.99
CA GLU A 45 15.41 3.49 -31.56
C GLU A 45 15.19 4.88 -30.97
N PRO A 46 14.69 4.96 -29.73
CA PRO A 46 14.51 6.26 -29.09
C PRO A 46 15.86 6.94 -28.84
N VAL A 47 15.91 8.25 -29.09
CA VAL A 47 17.11 9.06 -28.84
C VAL A 47 17.24 9.44 -27.37
N SER A 48 16.15 9.38 -26.62
CA SER A 48 16.12 9.68 -25.20
C SER A 48 14.87 9.10 -24.56
N THR A 49 14.89 8.99 -23.23
CA THR A 49 13.71 8.67 -22.44
C THR A 49 13.54 9.73 -21.36
N ILE A 50 12.30 10.15 -21.13
CA ILE A 50 11.95 11.12 -20.11
C ILE A 50 11.22 10.41 -18.98
N ARG A 51 11.67 10.66 -17.76
CA ARG A 51 11.01 10.19 -16.55
C ARG A 51 9.83 11.10 -16.24
N GLY A 52 8.64 10.52 -16.20
CA GLY A 52 7.43 11.23 -15.82
C GLY A 52 7.14 11.14 -14.33
N GLN A 53 5.90 11.43 -13.97
CA GLN A 53 5.43 11.43 -12.58
C GLN A 53 5.32 10.02 -12.04
N SER A 54 5.69 9.85 -10.78
CA SER A 54 5.49 8.60 -10.04
C SER A 54 4.14 8.62 -9.35
N GLN A 55 3.50 7.46 -9.31
CA GLN A 55 2.22 7.26 -8.65
C GLN A 55 2.29 6.01 -7.78
N TYR A 56 1.79 6.10 -6.56
CA TYR A 56 1.74 4.99 -5.64
C TYR A 56 0.30 4.79 -5.19
N VAL A 57 -0.24 3.61 -5.48
CA VAL A 57 -1.61 3.25 -5.11
C VAL A 57 -1.56 2.03 -4.22
N LEU A 58 -2.19 2.13 -3.06
CA LEU A 58 -2.26 1.04 -2.09
C LEU A 58 -3.72 0.63 -1.93
N GLU A 59 -3.94 -0.68 -1.98
CA GLU A 59 -5.26 -1.28 -1.70
C GLU A 59 -5.12 -2.14 -0.45
N LEU A 60 -5.97 -1.88 0.54
CA LEU A 60 -5.96 -2.60 1.80
C LEU A 60 -7.36 -3.17 2.05
N THR A 61 -7.42 -4.47 2.31
CA THR A 61 -8.66 -5.14 2.69
C THR A 61 -8.54 -5.65 4.11
N ARG A 62 -9.50 -5.29 4.95
CA ARG A 62 -9.56 -5.75 6.35
C ARG A 62 -10.98 -6.17 6.70
N LEU A 63 -11.07 -7.00 7.74
CA LEU A 63 -12.36 -7.36 8.32
C LEU A 63 -12.85 -6.24 9.24
N TYR A 64 -14.15 -5.98 9.20
CA TYR A 64 -14.78 -5.10 10.18
C TYR A 64 -14.87 -5.83 11.52
N ALA A 65 -14.33 -5.22 12.56
CA ALA A 65 -14.29 -5.81 13.90
C ALA A 65 -14.82 -4.81 14.92
N THR A 66 -15.68 -5.30 15.81
CA THR A 66 -16.25 -4.51 16.89
C THR A 66 -15.61 -4.79 18.25
N ASP A 67 -14.91 -5.92 18.38
CA ASP A 67 -14.21 -6.30 19.61
C ASP A 67 -13.01 -5.38 19.81
N GLU A 68 -12.93 -4.73 20.97
CA GLU A 68 -11.85 -3.80 21.31
C GLU A 68 -10.48 -4.46 21.32
N ALA A 69 -10.40 -5.77 21.55
CA ALA A 69 -9.15 -6.51 21.55
C ALA A 69 -8.51 -6.62 20.16
N ILE A 70 -9.31 -6.53 19.10
CA ILE A 70 -8.85 -6.69 17.70
C ILE A 70 -9.17 -5.48 16.82
N ARG A 71 -9.75 -4.43 17.41
CA ARG A 71 -10.09 -3.21 16.69
C ARG A 71 -8.94 -2.21 16.79
N ASP A 72 -8.54 -1.61 15.65
CA ASP A 72 -7.48 -0.62 15.62
C ASP A 72 -7.93 0.83 15.80
N GLY A 73 -9.24 1.10 15.70
CA GLY A 73 -9.79 2.44 15.82
C GLY A 73 -9.56 3.33 14.61
N LEU A 74 -9.04 2.80 13.52
CA LEU A 74 -8.76 3.57 12.32
C LEU A 74 -10.02 3.75 11.46
N ASN A 75 -10.33 5.00 11.13
CA ASN A 75 -11.41 5.34 10.21
C ASN A 75 -10.82 6.13 9.03
N PHE A 76 -10.60 5.46 7.91
CA PHE A 76 -9.94 6.05 6.76
C PHE A 76 -10.70 7.22 6.16
N CYS A 77 -12.02 7.21 6.22
CA CYS A 77 -12.85 8.30 5.69
C CYS A 77 -12.66 9.63 6.43
N GLU A 78 -12.18 9.59 7.66
CA GLU A 78 -11.93 10.77 8.48
C GLU A 78 -10.45 11.17 8.50
N MET A 79 -9.59 10.42 7.80
CA MET A 79 -8.17 10.66 7.78
C MET A 79 -7.76 11.53 6.60
N ASP A 80 -6.74 12.35 6.81
CA ASP A 80 -6.20 13.24 5.81
C ASP A 80 -4.69 13.31 5.99
N ASP A 81 -3.94 13.34 4.89
CA ASP A 81 -2.48 13.44 4.89
C ASP A 81 -1.81 12.50 5.91
N PHE A 82 -2.17 11.23 5.84
CA PHE A 82 -1.64 10.24 6.76
C PHE A 82 -0.43 9.50 6.18
N SER A 83 0.26 8.73 7.01
CA SER A 83 1.34 7.85 6.57
C SER A 83 0.93 6.39 6.74
N LEU A 84 1.37 5.56 5.79
CA LEU A 84 1.14 4.12 5.82
C LEU A 84 2.49 3.42 5.67
N VAL A 85 2.78 2.51 6.58
CA VAL A 85 4.04 1.77 6.58
C VAL A 85 3.77 0.29 6.40
N VAL A 86 4.45 -0.31 5.43
CA VAL A 86 4.47 -1.77 5.29
C VAL A 86 5.72 -2.26 6.00
N CYS A 87 5.53 -2.94 7.12
CA CYS A 87 6.61 -3.43 7.95
C CYS A 87 6.96 -4.86 7.54
N LYS A 88 8.14 -5.03 6.96
CA LYS A 88 8.68 -6.31 6.53
C LYS A 88 9.83 -6.73 7.44
N PRO A 89 10.23 -8.02 7.45
CA PRO A 89 11.32 -8.47 8.32
C PRO A 89 12.66 -7.77 8.12
N ASP A 90 12.97 -7.37 6.87
CA ASP A 90 14.25 -6.77 6.50
C ASP A 90 14.18 -5.26 6.26
N ARG A 91 12.99 -4.69 6.13
CA ARG A 91 12.81 -3.28 5.80
C ARG A 91 11.43 -2.76 6.12
N ASN A 92 11.33 -1.47 6.30
CA ASN A 92 10.06 -0.77 6.35
C ASN A 92 9.90 0.08 5.09
N VAL A 93 8.77 -0.04 4.43
CA VAL A 93 8.43 0.81 3.29
C VAL A 93 7.40 1.82 3.75
N ILE A 94 7.76 3.09 3.72
CA ILE A 94 6.96 4.18 4.26
C ILE A 94 6.34 4.97 3.12
N TYR A 95 5.02 5.09 3.15
CA TYR A 95 4.26 5.90 2.21
C TYR A 95 3.73 7.12 2.93
N THR A 96 4.13 8.32 2.51
CA THR A 96 3.73 9.58 3.13
C THR A 96 2.85 10.40 2.21
N GLY A 97 2.14 11.36 2.77
CA GLY A 97 1.21 12.16 2.00
C GLY A 97 0.05 11.35 1.45
N CYS A 98 -0.44 10.40 2.24
CA CYS A 98 -1.49 9.49 1.80
C CYS A 98 -2.86 10.15 1.91
N GLN A 99 -3.66 9.96 0.86
CA GLN A 99 -5.07 10.35 0.82
C GLN A 99 -5.90 9.15 0.44
N TRP A 100 -6.99 8.90 1.13
CA TRP A 100 -7.89 7.84 0.72
C TRP A 100 -8.65 8.27 -0.55
N LYS A 101 -8.81 7.35 -1.48
CA LYS A 101 -9.46 7.60 -2.77
C LYS A 101 -10.86 7.00 -2.81
N SER A 102 -10.99 5.78 -2.31
CA SER A 102 -12.27 5.10 -2.24
C SER A 102 -12.28 4.12 -1.08
N LEU A 103 -13.46 3.90 -0.54
CA LEU A 103 -13.68 2.89 0.49
C LEU A 103 -14.92 2.09 0.10
N GLN A 104 -14.78 0.77 0.08
CA GLN A 104 -15.85 -0.14 -0.25
C GLN A 104 -16.07 -1.08 0.92
N GLU A 105 -17.32 -1.27 1.29
CA GLU A 105 -17.72 -2.23 2.30
C GLU A 105 -18.61 -3.27 1.64
N SER A 106 -18.34 -4.53 1.89
CA SER A 106 -19.13 -5.63 1.33
C SER A 106 -19.36 -6.69 2.38
N ALA A 107 -20.52 -7.33 2.29
CA ALA A 107 -20.90 -8.42 3.17
C ALA A 107 -21.83 -9.38 2.44
N GLU A 108 -21.70 -10.67 2.74
CA GLU A 108 -22.55 -11.72 2.21
C GLU A 108 -23.17 -12.52 3.35
N VAL A 109 -24.31 -13.15 3.11
CA VAL A 109 -24.97 -14.01 4.10
C VAL A 109 -24.01 -15.15 4.50
N GLY A 110 -23.77 -15.29 5.80
CA GLY A 110 -22.84 -16.28 6.33
C GLY A 110 -21.38 -15.89 6.25
N GLY A 111 -21.05 -14.74 5.64
CA GLY A 111 -19.70 -14.22 5.55
C GLY A 111 -19.43 -13.08 6.51
N ASN A 112 -18.19 -12.64 6.54
CA ASN A 112 -17.76 -11.48 7.31
C ASN A 112 -17.97 -10.19 6.52
N VAL A 113 -17.98 -9.07 7.24
CA VAL A 113 -18.00 -7.76 6.61
C VAL A 113 -16.55 -7.37 6.25
N LEU A 114 -16.32 -7.08 4.98
CA LEU A 114 -15.02 -6.67 4.47
C LEU A 114 -15.02 -5.20 4.13
N GLU A 115 -13.93 -4.52 4.49
CA GLU A 115 -13.70 -3.13 4.16
C GLU A 115 -12.45 -3.04 3.27
N LYS A 116 -12.61 -2.49 2.08
CA LYS A 116 -11.51 -2.27 1.14
C LYS A 116 -11.30 -0.78 0.95
N VAL A 117 -10.10 -0.30 1.26
CA VAL A 117 -9.73 1.09 1.05
C VAL A 117 -8.66 1.17 -0.02
N THR A 118 -8.81 2.15 -0.91
CA THR A 118 -7.80 2.51 -1.91
C THR A 118 -7.21 3.86 -1.53
N VAL A 119 -5.89 3.91 -1.43
CA VAL A 119 -5.12 5.06 -0.96
C VAL A 119 -4.12 5.45 -2.02
N GLU A 120 -3.99 6.75 -2.27
CA GLU A 120 -2.90 7.31 -3.07
C GLU A 120 -1.87 7.94 -2.16
N ALA A 121 -0.60 7.61 -2.38
CA ALA A 121 0.51 8.16 -1.61
C ALA A 121 1.31 9.15 -2.45
N GLY A 122 1.82 10.18 -1.78
CA GLY A 122 2.64 11.20 -2.43
C GLY A 122 4.10 10.79 -2.55
N ARG A 123 4.61 10.01 -1.61
CA ARG A 123 6.02 9.66 -1.55
C ARG A 123 6.23 8.27 -0.96
N ARG A 124 7.25 7.58 -1.46
CA ARG A 124 7.67 6.26 -0.96
C ARG A 124 9.11 6.35 -0.45
N ILE A 125 9.33 5.88 0.76
CA ILE A 125 10.65 5.83 1.39
C ILE A 125 10.87 4.39 1.87
N GLU A 126 12.07 3.87 1.65
CA GLU A 126 12.42 2.51 2.04
C GLU A 126 13.58 2.57 3.04
N ASN A 127 13.37 2.01 4.23
CA ASN A 127 14.38 1.92 5.28
C ASN A 127 14.74 0.45 5.51
N LEU A 128 16.01 0.13 5.32
CA LEU A 128 16.56 -1.19 5.66
C LEU A 128 16.77 -1.30 7.17
N LEU A 129 16.42 -2.44 7.70
CA LEU A 129 16.59 -2.74 9.13
C LEU A 129 17.94 -3.43 9.41
#